data_eaf4c21ba037bd05c51b8c25cb5678bd
#
_entry.id   eaf4c21ba037bd05c51b8c25cb5678bd
#
_cell.length_a   1.000
_cell.length_b   1.000
_cell.length_c   1.000
_cell.angle_alpha   90.00
_cell.angle_beta   90.00
_cell.angle_gamma   90.00
#
_symmetry.space_group_name_H-M   'P 1'
#
loop_
_entity.id
_entity.type
_entity.pdbx_description
1 polymer ?
#
loop_
_entity_poly.entity_id
_entity_poly.type
_entity_poly.pdbx_seq_one_letter_code
_entity_poly.pdbx_strand_id
1 'polypeptide(L)'
;MQPVQRISLNPFLISATPILNKHILKYNELFNKDIEVEVTEHAPFFCDYPLAQAIAKDLLAEIPHEKEWEYFCRGGSQSVFCFGNTLPNEIELGKWLSWDFSSLNKLACNGFNLYGLFMGEWCSNDFTTNLGHHADVVQGSKTIRGGGAYFWPWQDEEWVYCISAFRMPSKDLMENKAAFRLKMKI
;
A
#
# COMPACT_ATOMS: atom_id res chain seq x y z
N MET A 1 5.53 19.42 7.70
CA MET A 1 6.23 18.12 7.88
C MET A 1 5.88 17.59 9.26
N GLN A 2 5.56 16.32 9.39
CA GLN A 2 5.30 15.71 10.69
C GLN A 2 6.64 15.53 11.42
N PRO A 3 6.67 15.56 12.76
CA PRO A 3 7.91 15.38 13.48
C PRO A 3 8.50 14.00 13.21
N VAL A 4 9.80 13.94 12.98
CA VAL A 4 10.54 12.67 12.85
C VAL A 4 10.45 11.94 14.19
N GLN A 5 9.95 10.70 14.16
CA GLN A 5 9.83 9.86 15.35
C GLN A 5 10.81 8.69 15.26
N ARG A 6 11.48 8.41 16.36
CA ARG A 6 12.24 7.18 16.52
C ARG A 6 11.29 6.08 16.96
N ILE A 7 11.17 5.04 16.14
CA ILE A 7 10.32 3.88 16.43
C ILE A 7 11.18 2.61 16.47
N SER A 8 10.76 1.64 17.27
CA SER A 8 11.30 0.28 17.25
C SER A 8 10.30 -0.63 16.58
N LEU A 9 10.73 -1.42 15.62
CA LEU A 9 9.92 -2.40 14.91
C LEU A 9 10.48 -3.79 15.20
N ASN A 10 9.59 -4.74 15.47
CA ASN A 10 9.97 -6.14 15.51
C ASN A 10 10.23 -6.64 14.07
N PRO A 11 11.10 -7.65 13.88
CA PRO A 11 11.30 -8.26 12.58
C PRO A 11 9.99 -8.80 11.99
N PHE A 12 9.80 -8.65 10.68
CA PHE A 12 8.65 -9.17 9.96
C PHE A 12 8.99 -9.45 8.50
N LEU A 13 8.24 -10.34 7.88
CA LEU A 13 8.21 -10.52 6.44
C LEU A 13 7.12 -9.64 5.83
N ILE A 14 7.35 -9.15 4.61
CA ILE A 14 6.38 -8.37 3.86
C ILE A 14 6.31 -8.87 2.41
N SER A 15 5.11 -8.92 1.83
CA SER A 15 4.96 -9.28 0.42
C SER A 15 5.65 -8.26 -0.49
N ALA A 16 6.41 -8.73 -1.48
CA ALA A 16 7.16 -7.88 -2.40
C ALA A 16 6.26 -7.01 -3.28
N THR A 17 5.06 -7.48 -3.57
CA THR A 17 4.00 -6.78 -4.31
C THR A 17 2.78 -6.60 -3.42
N PRO A 18 1.85 -5.69 -3.76
CA PRO A 18 0.50 -5.77 -3.22
C PRO A 18 -0.15 -7.12 -3.60
N ILE A 19 -1.27 -7.45 -2.98
CA ILE A 19 -2.07 -8.60 -3.40
C ILE A 19 -2.58 -8.33 -4.82
N LEU A 20 -2.41 -9.32 -5.71
CA LEU A 20 -2.82 -9.27 -7.11
C LEU A 20 -4.08 -10.12 -7.33
N ASN A 21 -4.80 -9.87 -8.43
CA ASN A 21 -5.99 -10.62 -8.80
C ASN A 21 -5.75 -12.14 -8.86
N LYS A 22 -4.60 -12.59 -9.41
CA LYS A 22 -4.22 -14.01 -9.40
C LYS A 22 -4.11 -14.63 -8.00
N HIS A 23 -3.71 -13.82 -7.00
CA HIS A 23 -3.64 -14.29 -5.62
C HIS A 23 -5.04 -14.50 -5.04
N ILE A 24 -6.01 -13.67 -5.44
CA ILE A 24 -7.42 -13.83 -5.05
C ILE A 24 -8.06 -15.03 -5.73
N LEU A 25 -7.77 -15.27 -7.02
CA LEU A 25 -8.23 -16.51 -7.69
C LEU A 25 -7.74 -17.74 -6.91
N LYS A 26 -6.47 -17.76 -6.52
CA LYS A 26 -5.92 -18.87 -5.74
C LYS A 26 -6.52 -18.96 -4.32
N TYR A 27 -6.77 -17.83 -3.68
CA TYR A 27 -7.46 -17.77 -2.40
C TYR A 27 -8.88 -18.33 -2.50
N ASN A 28 -9.64 -17.99 -3.54
CA ASN A 28 -10.99 -18.51 -3.79
C ASN A 28 -10.97 -20.04 -3.86
N GLU A 29 -10.02 -20.62 -4.60
CA GLU A 29 -9.85 -22.08 -4.69
C GLU A 29 -9.56 -22.72 -3.32
N LEU A 30 -8.61 -22.14 -2.57
CA LEU A 30 -8.13 -22.74 -1.32
C LEU A 30 -9.14 -22.64 -0.18
N PHE A 31 -9.93 -21.57 -0.13
CA PHE A 31 -10.85 -21.28 0.97
C PHE A 31 -12.33 -21.41 0.56
N ASN A 32 -12.60 -21.94 -0.65
CA ASN A 32 -13.96 -22.08 -1.21
C ASN A 32 -14.73 -20.75 -1.12
N LYS A 33 -14.12 -19.69 -1.61
CA LYS A 33 -14.70 -18.34 -1.70
C LYS A 33 -15.06 -18.02 -3.16
N ASP A 34 -15.85 -16.98 -3.33
CA ASP A 34 -16.28 -16.50 -4.65
C ASP A 34 -16.14 -14.97 -4.70
N ILE A 35 -14.89 -14.49 -4.50
CA ILE A 35 -14.57 -13.07 -4.59
C ILE A 35 -14.38 -12.76 -6.06
N GLU A 36 -15.16 -11.80 -6.55
CA GLU A 36 -15.05 -11.30 -7.93
C GLU A 36 -13.72 -10.57 -8.12
N VAL A 37 -13.04 -10.85 -9.21
CA VAL A 37 -11.79 -10.19 -9.62
C VAL A 37 -11.90 -9.66 -11.04
N GLU A 38 -11.16 -8.59 -11.31
CA GLU A 38 -11.02 -8.11 -12.68
C GLU A 38 -10.23 -9.09 -13.55
N VAL A 39 -10.43 -9.02 -14.88
CA VAL A 39 -9.87 -9.96 -15.85
C VAL A 39 -8.35 -10.00 -15.87
N THR A 40 -7.68 -8.93 -15.44
CA THR A 40 -6.22 -8.82 -15.49
C THR A 40 -5.57 -9.48 -14.26
N GLU A 41 -5.16 -10.73 -14.38
CA GLU A 41 -4.60 -11.53 -13.28
C GLU A 41 -3.41 -10.88 -12.56
N HIS A 42 -2.56 -10.16 -13.30
CA HIS A 42 -1.35 -9.53 -12.77
C HIS A 42 -1.57 -8.10 -12.27
N ALA A 43 -2.78 -7.57 -12.33
CA ALA A 43 -3.11 -6.28 -11.75
C ALA A 43 -3.29 -6.38 -10.23
N PRO A 44 -3.07 -5.27 -9.48
CA PRO A 44 -3.38 -5.20 -8.07
C PRO A 44 -4.86 -5.43 -7.80
N PHE A 45 -5.15 -6.12 -6.72
CA PHE A 45 -6.50 -6.30 -6.23
C PHE A 45 -6.88 -5.15 -5.30
N PHE A 46 -7.92 -4.41 -5.66
CA PHE A 46 -8.46 -3.32 -4.84
C PHE A 46 -9.75 -3.77 -4.16
N CYS A 47 -9.80 -3.65 -2.85
CA CYS A 47 -11.00 -4.00 -2.09
C CYS A 47 -11.20 -3.05 -0.91
N ASP A 48 -12.34 -3.16 -0.26
CA ASP A 48 -12.62 -2.51 1.00
C ASP A 48 -11.75 -3.07 2.14
N TYR A 49 -11.66 -2.33 3.24
CA TYR A 49 -10.84 -2.71 4.37
C TYR A 49 -11.31 -4.01 5.06
N PRO A 50 -12.62 -4.24 5.32
CA PRO A 50 -13.09 -5.48 5.89
C PRO A 50 -12.71 -6.72 5.10
N LEU A 51 -12.80 -6.68 3.77
CA LEU A 51 -12.39 -7.80 2.91
C LEU A 51 -10.88 -8.02 2.97
N ALA A 52 -10.07 -6.95 2.88
CA ALA A 52 -8.62 -7.06 3.03
C ALA A 52 -8.22 -7.70 4.37
N GLN A 53 -8.88 -7.30 5.46
CA GLN A 53 -8.65 -7.85 6.80
C GLN A 53 -9.06 -9.32 6.91
N ALA A 54 -10.20 -9.70 6.31
CA ALA A 54 -10.64 -11.10 6.30
C ALA A 54 -9.66 -12.00 5.54
N ILE A 55 -9.20 -11.59 4.36
CA ILE A 55 -8.19 -12.31 3.58
C ILE A 55 -6.88 -12.47 4.37
N ALA A 56 -6.40 -11.38 4.97
CA ALA A 56 -5.18 -11.44 5.78
C ALA A 56 -5.30 -12.44 6.94
N LYS A 57 -6.44 -12.41 7.65
CA LYS A 57 -6.72 -13.32 8.77
C LYS A 57 -6.76 -14.79 8.33
N ASP A 58 -7.46 -15.10 7.25
CA ASP A 58 -7.57 -16.48 6.72
C ASP A 58 -6.19 -17.03 6.31
N LEU A 59 -5.30 -16.14 5.84
CA LEU A 59 -3.92 -16.48 5.47
C LEU A 59 -2.92 -16.43 6.65
N LEU A 60 -3.40 -16.28 7.88
CA LEU A 60 -2.57 -16.16 9.10
C LEU A 60 -1.53 -15.03 9.01
N ALA A 61 -1.90 -13.96 8.34
CA ALA A 61 -1.10 -12.77 8.11
C ALA A 61 -1.81 -11.53 8.67
N GLU A 62 -1.14 -10.40 8.59
CA GLU A 62 -1.64 -9.10 9.05
C GLU A 62 -1.51 -8.07 7.94
N ILE A 63 -2.37 -7.04 7.95
CA ILE A 63 -2.14 -5.80 7.20
C ILE A 63 -1.09 -4.99 7.99
N PRO A 64 -0.04 -4.44 7.35
CA PRO A 64 0.97 -3.65 8.04
C PRO A 64 0.39 -2.44 8.77
N HIS A 65 0.97 -2.08 9.90
CA HIS A 65 0.73 -0.78 10.52
C HIS A 65 1.41 0.33 9.66
N GLU A 66 0.88 1.55 9.65
CA GLU A 66 1.42 2.64 8.84
C GLU A 66 2.91 2.96 9.12
N LYS A 67 3.39 2.74 10.36
CA LYS A 67 4.80 2.91 10.72
C LYS A 67 5.70 1.85 10.07
N GLU A 68 5.20 0.62 9.99
CA GLU A 68 5.87 -0.47 9.27
C GLU A 68 5.84 -0.18 7.77
N TRP A 69 4.69 0.30 7.26
CA TRP A 69 4.54 0.69 5.87
C TRP A 69 5.56 1.77 5.46
N GLU A 70 5.70 2.84 6.26
CA GLU A 70 6.68 3.89 5.98
C GLU A 70 8.12 3.37 6.02
N TYR A 71 8.44 2.49 6.98
CA TYR A 71 9.76 1.88 7.08
C TYR A 71 10.11 1.09 5.82
N PHE A 72 9.25 0.18 5.40
CA PHE A 72 9.55 -0.62 4.22
C PHE A 72 9.40 0.17 2.92
N CYS A 73 8.52 1.16 2.84
CA CYS A 73 8.40 2.05 1.69
C CYS A 73 9.70 2.82 1.43
N ARG A 74 10.34 3.30 2.47
CA ARG A 74 11.63 4.01 2.36
C ARG A 74 12.77 3.09 1.94
N GLY A 75 12.67 1.80 2.14
CA GLY A 75 13.68 0.83 1.67
C GLY A 75 15.09 1.11 2.16
N GLY A 76 15.26 1.62 3.40
CA GLY A 76 16.53 2.03 3.96
C GLY A 76 17.05 3.38 3.48
N SER A 77 16.27 4.14 2.68
CA SER A 77 16.64 5.48 2.19
C SER A 77 15.95 6.59 2.97
N GLN A 78 16.39 7.84 2.72
CA GLN A 78 15.71 9.06 3.17
C GLN A 78 15.06 9.80 2.01
N SER A 79 14.85 9.13 0.87
CA SER A 79 14.26 9.71 -0.31
C SER A 79 12.81 10.13 -0.07
N VAL A 80 12.38 11.10 -0.87
CA VAL A 80 11.01 11.66 -0.80
C VAL A 80 9.99 10.59 -1.20
N PHE A 81 10.28 9.88 -2.30
CA PHE A 81 9.44 8.80 -2.83
C PHE A 81 10.10 7.43 -2.60
N CYS A 82 9.34 6.37 -2.71
CA CYS A 82 9.86 5.00 -2.64
C CYS A 82 10.89 4.69 -3.75
N PHE A 83 10.81 5.39 -4.87
CA PHE A 83 11.69 5.25 -6.03
C PHE A 83 12.83 6.29 -6.09
N GLY A 84 12.95 7.20 -5.13
CA GLY A 84 14.02 8.21 -5.09
C GLY A 84 13.54 9.63 -4.83
N ASN A 85 14.32 10.62 -5.30
CA ASN A 85 14.02 12.04 -5.13
C ASN A 85 13.60 12.74 -6.43
N THR A 86 13.68 12.05 -7.55
CA THR A 86 13.37 12.59 -8.87
C THR A 86 12.10 11.92 -9.40
N LEU A 87 11.22 12.72 -9.98
CA LEU A 87 10.04 12.20 -10.66
C LEU A 87 10.45 11.40 -11.90
N PRO A 88 9.75 10.31 -12.22
CA PRO A 88 10.01 9.53 -13.42
C PRO A 88 9.71 10.36 -14.68
N ASN A 89 10.37 10.04 -15.77
CA ASN A 89 9.98 10.57 -17.09
C ASN A 89 8.68 9.87 -17.58
N GLU A 90 8.07 10.41 -18.63
CA GLU A 90 6.80 9.88 -19.16
C GLU A 90 6.85 8.40 -19.57
N ILE A 91 7.99 7.92 -20.09
CA ILE A 91 8.15 6.53 -20.52
C ILE A 91 8.21 5.59 -19.32
N GLU A 92 8.96 5.98 -18.29
CA GLU A 92 9.04 5.22 -17.04
C GLU A 92 7.69 5.20 -16.33
N LEU A 93 7.05 6.37 -16.25
CA LEU A 93 5.72 6.52 -15.67
C LEU A 93 4.70 5.64 -16.38
N GLY A 94 4.66 5.64 -17.71
CA GLY A 94 3.76 4.79 -18.48
C GLY A 94 3.93 3.30 -18.19
N LYS A 95 5.19 2.84 -17.97
CA LYS A 95 5.45 1.45 -17.57
C LYS A 95 4.94 1.15 -16.16
N TRP A 96 5.11 2.07 -15.21
CA TRP A 96 4.68 1.87 -13.83
C TRP A 96 3.16 1.88 -13.70
N LEU A 97 2.50 2.72 -14.49
CA LEU A 97 1.04 2.87 -14.51
C LEU A 97 0.32 1.79 -15.30
N SER A 98 1.02 0.97 -16.05
CA SER A 98 0.42 -0.23 -16.64
C SER A 98 -0.10 -1.20 -15.56
N TRP A 99 0.43 -1.08 -14.34
CA TRP A 99 0.10 -1.90 -13.17
C TRP A 99 0.18 -3.40 -13.45
N ASP A 100 0.99 -3.74 -14.45
CA ASP A 100 1.22 -5.12 -14.85
C ASP A 100 2.40 -5.72 -14.08
N PHE A 101 2.10 -6.48 -13.06
CA PHE A 101 3.06 -7.19 -12.22
C PHE A 101 3.54 -8.52 -12.82
N SER A 102 3.27 -8.80 -14.09
CA SER A 102 3.82 -9.97 -14.78
C SER A 102 5.34 -9.87 -14.97
N SER A 103 5.89 -8.65 -15.04
CA SER A 103 7.29 -8.33 -15.26
C SER A 103 7.80 -7.31 -14.26
N LEU A 104 8.21 -7.76 -13.07
CA LEU A 104 8.64 -6.88 -11.97
C LEU A 104 9.80 -5.95 -12.33
N ASN A 105 10.72 -6.39 -13.21
CA ASN A 105 11.86 -5.58 -13.65
C ASN A 105 11.49 -4.32 -14.45
N LYS A 106 10.23 -4.19 -14.85
CA LYS A 106 9.70 -3.00 -15.54
C LYS A 106 9.06 -2.00 -14.59
N LEU A 107 8.90 -2.36 -13.33
CA LEU A 107 8.23 -1.54 -12.32
C LEU A 107 9.25 -0.86 -11.42
N ALA A 108 8.86 0.29 -10.86
CA ALA A 108 9.63 0.92 -9.82
C ALA A 108 9.70 0.04 -8.59
N CYS A 109 10.88 -0.14 -8.03
CA CYS A 109 11.09 -0.77 -6.74
C CYS A 109 11.98 0.10 -5.85
N ASN A 110 11.91 -0.14 -4.55
CA ASN A 110 12.78 0.51 -3.57
C ASN A 110 14.00 -0.36 -3.22
N GLY A 111 14.82 0.11 -2.28
CA GLY A 111 16.02 -0.59 -1.83
C GLY A 111 15.79 -1.97 -1.19
N PHE A 112 14.53 -2.33 -0.87
CA PHE A 112 14.14 -3.65 -0.38
C PHE A 112 13.51 -4.53 -1.46
N ASN A 113 13.57 -4.12 -2.73
CA ASN A 113 12.91 -4.80 -3.86
C ASN A 113 11.39 -4.96 -3.68
N LEU A 114 10.75 -3.93 -3.13
CA LEU A 114 9.29 -3.86 -3.02
C LEU A 114 8.74 -2.99 -4.14
N TYR A 115 7.64 -3.44 -4.74
CA TYR A 115 7.03 -2.86 -5.93
C TYR A 115 5.64 -2.29 -5.65
N GLY A 116 5.23 -1.28 -6.41
CA GLY A 116 3.87 -0.74 -6.38
C GLY A 116 3.54 0.07 -5.11
N LEU A 117 4.52 0.73 -4.49
CA LEU A 117 4.36 1.47 -3.23
C LEU A 117 3.73 2.86 -3.39
N PHE A 118 3.10 3.15 -4.52
CA PHE A 118 2.48 4.46 -4.82
C PHE A 118 1.04 4.36 -5.33
N MET A 119 0.37 3.24 -5.09
CA MET A 119 -1.00 2.99 -5.60
C MET A 119 -2.10 3.02 -4.53
N GLY A 120 -1.76 3.42 -3.31
CA GLY A 120 -2.70 3.43 -2.18
C GLY A 120 -2.89 2.06 -1.55
N GLU A 121 -2.40 1.91 -0.32
CA GLU A 121 -2.48 0.66 0.41
C GLU A 121 -3.08 0.85 1.80
N TRP A 122 -3.97 -0.07 2.17
CA TRP A 122 -4.52 -0.15 3.51
C TRP A 122 -3.45 -0.37 4.58
N CYS A 123 -3.57 0.36 5.68
CA CYS A 123 -2.83 0.10 6.92
C CYS A 123 -3.78 -0.34 8.04
N SER A 124 -3.28 -1.12 8.98
CA SER A 124 -4.10 -1.75 10.02
C SER A 124 -4.60 -0.77 11.09
N ASN A 125 -3.89 0.34 11.30
CA ASN A 125 -4.23 1.32 12.33
C ASN A 125 -5.31 2.30 11.88
N ASP A 126 -6.04 2.81 12.86
CA ASP A 126 -6.97 3.92 12.65
C ASP A 126 -6.18 5.19 12.26
N PHE A 127 -6.81 6.03 11.44
CA PHE A 127 -6.20 7.29 11.05
C PHE A 127 -6.20 8.26 12.23
N THR A 128 -5.06 8.93 12.43
CA THR A 128 -4.91 10.01 13.40
C THR A 128 -4.52 11.30 12.68
N THR A 129 -5.03 12.45 13.16
CA THR A 129 -4.79 13.76 12.54
C THR A 129 -3.31 14.12 12.48
N ASN A 130 -2.52 13.60 13.42
CA ASN A 130 -1.06 13.73 13.44
C ASN A 130 -0.44 12.51 14.12
N LEU A 131 0.89 12.40 14.14
CA LEU A 131 1.63 11.35 14.84
C LEU A 131 2.16 11.78 16.21
N GLY A 132 1.74 12.92 16.72
CA GLY A 132 2.16 13.48 18.02
C GLY A 132 1.37 12.92 19.20
N HIS A 133 1.75 13.36 20.39
CA HIS A 133 1.10 12.93 21.66
C HIS A 133 -0.36 13.39 21.82
N HIS A 134 -0.82 14.34 21.01
CA HIS A 134 -2.18 14.86 21.01
C HIS A 134 -2.91 14.55 19.69
N ALA A 135 -2.70 13.35 19.18
CA ALA A 135 -3.32 12.92 17.94
C ALA A 135 -4.77 12.48 18.19
N ASP A 136 -5.71 13.13 17.53
CA ASP A 136 -7.10 12.72 17.54
C ASP A 136 -7.31 11.57 16.56
N VAL A 137 -7.92 10.49 17.04
CA VAL A 137 -8.34 9.36 16.21
C VAL A 137 -9.58 9.75 15.43
N VAL A 138 -9.53 9.61 14.12
CA VAL A 138 -10.72 9.79 13.27
C VAL A 138 -11.51 8.48 13.29
N GLN A 139 -12.61 8.49 14.01
CA GLN A 139 -13.45 7.30 14.20
C GLN A 139 -13.94 6.74 12.85
N GLY A 140 -13.88 5.41 12.73
CA GLY A 140 -14.33 4.72 11.51
C GLY A 140 -13.43 4.91 10.29
N SER A 141 -12.22 5.48 10.46
CA SER A 141 -11.29 5.73 9.38
C SER A 141 -9.99 4.98 9.58
N LYS A 142 -9.52 4.25 8.57
CA LYS A 142 -8.21 3.62 8.52
C LYS A 142 -7.21 4.50 7.78
N THR A 143 -5.92 4.28 8.05
CA THR A 143 -4.86 4.96 7.30
C THR A 143 -4.64 4.29 5.95
N ILE A 144 -4.54 5.10 4.89
CA ILE A 144 -4.08 4.71 3.56
C ILE A 144 -2.73 5.39 3.31
N ARG A 145 -1.78 4.65 2.74
CA ARG A 145 -0.42 5.11 2.43
C ARG A 145 -0.10 4.88 0.95
N GLY A 146 0.85 5.66 0.40
CA GLY A 146 1.34 5.48 -0.96
C GLY A 146 0.45 6.10 -2.04
N GLY A 147 -0.26 7.17 -1.74
CA GLY A 147 -1.22 7.77 -2.64
C GLY A 147 -2.58 7.09 -2.53
N GLY A 148 -3.33 7.07 -3.57
CA GLY A 148 -4.63 6.43 -3.55
C GLY A 148 -5.10 6.05 -4.95
N ALA A 149 -6.00 5.08 -5.03
CA ALA A 149 -6.72 4.78 -6.26
C ALA A 149 -7.52 6.01 -6.77
N TYR A 150 -7.66 7.02 -5.95
CA TYR A 150 -8.34 8.28 -6.26
C TYR A 150 -7.41 9.36 -6.81
N PHE A 151 -6.08 9.18 -6.71
CA PHE A 151 -5.10 10.17 -7.13
C PHE A 151 -4.26 9.58 -8.24
N TRP A 152 -4.34 10.22 -9.38
CA TRP A 152 -3.56 9.88 -10.55
C TRP A 152 -2.20 10.57 -10.43
N PRO A 153 -1.09 9.87 -10.15
CA PRO A 153 0.20 10.49 -9.88
C PRO A 153 0.83 11.24 -11.06
N TRP A 154 0.17 11.25 -12.22
CA TRP A 154 0.60 11.96 -13.42
C TRP A 154 -0.02 13.35 -13.59
N GLN A 155 -0.90 13.76 -12.71
CA GLN A 155 -1.31 15.16 -12.64
C GLN A 155 -0.28 15.89 -11.80
N ASP A 156 0.36 16.92 -12.32
CA ASP A 156 1.57 17.57 -11.78
C ASP A 156 1.52 17.93 -10.29
N GLU A 157 0.34 18.21 -9.77
CA GLU A 157 0.15 18.58 -8.37
C GLU A 157 -0.08 17.37 -7.43
N GLU A 158 -0.31 16.19 -7.97
CA GLU A 158 -0.73 15.00 -7.19
C GLU A 158 0.42 14.11 -6.72
N TRP A 159 1.63 14.32 -7.19
CA TRP A 159 2.81 13.59 -6.71
C TRP A 159 3.04 13.70 -5.21
N VAL A 160 2.51 14.75 -4.57
CA VAL A 160 2.55 14.91 -3.12
C VAL A 160 1.91 13.71 -2.40
N TYR A 161 0.91 13.07 -2.98
CA TYR A 161 0.23 11.91 -2.41
C TYR A 161 1.09 10.64 -2.44
N CYS A 162 2.08 10.58 -3.32
CA CYS A 162 3.02 9.46 -3.45
C CYS A 162 4.27 9.61 -2.57
N ILE A 163 4.40 10.73 -1.84
CA ILE A 163 5.50 10.94 -0.89
C ILE A 163 5.43 9.85 0.20
N SER A 164 6.59 9.25 0.51
CA SER A 164 6.68 8.16 1.50
C SER A 164 6.12 8.51 2.88
N ALA A 165 6.12 9.79 3.25
CA ALA A 165 5.56 10.29 4.52
C ALA A 165 4.07 10.66 4.44
N PHE A 166 3.46 10.67 3.25
CA PHE A 166 2.07 11.10 3.09
C PHE A 166 1.10 10.07 3.70
N ARG A 167 0.04 10.58 4.32
CA ARG A 167 -0.99 9.79 5.00
C ARG A 167 -2.36 10.29 4.59
N MET A 168 -3.27 9.38 4.36
CA MET A 168 -4.67 9.71 4.07
C MET A 168 -5.61 8.97 5.02
N PRO A 169 -6.73 9.62 5.44
CA PRO A 169 -7.85 8.91 6.02
C PRO A 169 -8.63 8.17 4.92
N SER A 170 -9.14 7.00 5.23
CA SER A 170 -10.25 6.46 4.44
C SER A 170 -11.51 7.30 4.72
N LYS A 171 -12.33 7.56 3.69
CA LYS A 171 -13.61 8.25 3.88
C LYS A 171 -14.67 7.30 4.45
N ASP A 172 -14.70 6.08 3.93
CA ASP A 172 -15.57 4.99 4.36
C ASP A 172 -14.82 3.66 4.19
N LEU A 173 -14.97 2.76 5.16
CA LEU A 173 -14.28 1.48 5.14
C LEU A 173 -14.88 0.49 4.15
N MET A 174 -16.15 0.64 3.80
CA MET A 174 -16.89 -0.24 2.88
C MET A 174 -16.88 0.28 1.44
N GLU A 175 -16.87 1.60 1.26
CA GLU A 175 -16.91 2.22 -0.07
C GLU A 175 -15.52 2.48 -0.64
N ASN A 176 -14.55 2.81 0.21
CA ASN A 176 -13.18 3.02 -0.24
C ASN A 176 -12.53 1.70 -0.64
N LYS A 177 -11.92 1.67 -1.81
CA LYS A 177 -11.11 0.56 -2.27
C LYS A 177 -9.64 0.96 -2.34
N ALA A 178 -8.78 0.16 -1.75
CA ALA A 178 -7.34 0.32 -1.84
C ALA A 178 -6.67 -1.05 -1.98
N ALA A 179 -5.44 -1.07 -2.46
CA ALA A 179 -4.61 -2.26 -2.44
C ALA A 179 -4.20 -2.60 -1.00
N PHE A 180 -3.60 -3.75 -0.78
CA PHE A 180 -3.02 -4.12 0.51
C PHE A 180 -1.87 -5.10 0.34
N ARG A 181 -1.00 -5.13 1.34
CA ARG A 181 0.09 -6.11 1.48
C ARG A 181 -0.14 -6.98 2.67
N LEU A 182 0.49 -8.15 2.64
CA LEU A 182 0.49 -9.07 3.77
C LEU A 182 1.83 -9.01 4.50
N LYS A 183 1.73 -8.91 5.82
CA LYS A 183 2.84 -8.98 6.76
C LYS A 183 2.73 -10.25 7.59
N MET A 184 3.85 -10.92 7.81
CA MET A 184 3.96 -12.04 8.74
C MET A 184 5.02 -11.73 9.80
N LYS A 185 4.74 -12.06 11.05
CA LYS A 185 5.73 -12.00 12.13
C LYS A 185 6.72 -13.14 11.97
N ILE A 186 7.97 -12.87 12.34
CA ILE A 186 9.04 -13.88 12.42
C ILE A 186 9.19 -14.32 13.85
#